data_9d69b7e93cc3b8743702422562ff438c
#
_entry.id   9d69b7e93cc3b8743702422562ff438c
#
_cell.length_a   1.000
_cell.length_b   1.000
_cell.length_c   1.000
_cell.angle_alpha   90.00
_cell.angle_beta   90.00
_cell.angle_gamma   90.00
#
_symmetry.space_group_name_H-M   'P 1'
#
loop_
_entity.id
_entity.type
_entity.pdbx_description
1 polymer ?
#
loop_
_entity_poly.entity_id
_entity_poly.type
_entity_poly.pdbx_seq_one_letter_code
_entity_poly.pdbx_strand_id
1 'polypeptide(L)'
;METIQLIIDNKEVEVPRGTTILDAAKSVGIHIPTLCYMKLEDLHYENNPGACRICVVEIEGRRNLAPSCKMECTEGMVVRTHTPRVMNARRTVMELILSNHPAECLTCSSNGHCELQKIAHDLGIREIRYKGEMSTFTIDRSPSIVRNMNKCIMCRRCETMCNTIQTVGALTAVNRGFNAAVSTAFERDMAGSTCSYCGQCVSVCPVNALSGRNTQQPVLDALADPTKIVIAQTAPAVRTALGRDFGYEPGTLVTGKMVSALRQLGFDYVFDTDFAADLTIMEEGTELLLRLGSYLNGDKEVKIPLMTSCCPGWVSFVEQHFPELRDHLSTAKSPQQMFGAIAKSYFAEKLGVDRKDLVVVSIMPCLAKKYEASRPEFSVEGNPDVDYSIYTRELARLIRYANIDFNELPDGEFDRPLGESTGASVIFGTTGGVIEAACRTAYELYTKKNLDKVDFEELRGLEGIRSATIDFNGTPVKIGIAHGLGNARKLIEEVKNGTSRYHAIEVMACPGGCIGGGGQPFHRGRMEVLRRRAAALYREDANKPLRKSHENPYIQALYADYLGEPCGPRAHKLLHTHYFDRKEAINMFTQENQEG
;
A
#
# COMPACT_ATOMS: atom_id res chain seq x y z
N MET A 1 -1.19 3.30 38.04
CA MET A 1 0.20 3.56 37.58
C MET A 1 0.69 4.80 38.34
N GLU A 2 1.95 4.80 38.77
CA GLU A 2 2.55 5.96 39.44
C GLU A 2 2.60 7.12 38.44
N THR A 3 2.01 8.27 38.77
CA THR A 3 2.07 9.50 37.98
C THR A 3 3.17 10.41 38.54
N ILE A 4 3.69 11.26 37.69
CA ILE A 4 4.69 12.27 38.00
C ILE A 4 4.19 13.63 37.54
N GLN A 5 4.58 14.67 38.29
CA GLN A 5 4.25 16.05 37.96
C GLN A 5 5.47 16.81 37.47
N LEU A 6 5.30 17.61 36.43
CA LEU A 6 6.36 18.44 35.85
C LEU A 6 5.76 19.71 35.25
N ILE A 7 6.64 20.65 34.91
CA ILE A 7 6.24 21.91 34.27
C ILE A 7 6.84 21.98 32.86
N ILE A 8 6.01 22.20 31.85
CA ILE A 8 6.45 22.44 30.47
C ILE A 8 5.94 23.81 30.01
N ASP A 9 6.83 24.72 29.68
CA ASP A 9 6.52 26.11 29.27
C ASP A 9 5.46 26.78 30.18
N ASN A 10 5.67 26.70 31.49
CA ASN A 10 4.78 27.21 32.54
C ASN A 10 3.42 26.51 32.66
N LYS A 11 3.19 25.39 32.03
CA LYS A 11 2.02 24.53 32.23
C LYS A 11 2.37 23.37 33.15
N GLU A 12 1.56 23.15 34.16
CA GLU A 12 1.63 21.93 34.96
C GLU A 12 1.13 20.75 34.18
N VAL A 13 1.85 19.66 34.19
CA VAL A 13 1.59 18.44 33.40
C VAL A 13 1.74 17.24 34.33
N GLU A 14 0.70 16.41 34.37
CA GLU A 14 0.75 15.13 35.08
C GLU A 14 0.72 13.99 34.04
N VAL A 15 1.69 13.09 34.15
CA VAL A 15 1.83 11.96 33.21
C VAL A 15 2.25 10.68 33.92
N PRO A 16 1.96 9.50 33.38
CA PRO A 16 2.49 8.24 33.88
C PRO A 16 4.02 8.23 33.86
N ARG A 17 4.62 7.57 34.86
CA ARG A 17 6.07 7.33 34.90
C ARG A 17 6.54 6.61 33.64
N GLY A 18 7.69 7.02 33.07
CA GLY A 18 8.23 6.53 31.81
C GLY A 18 7.75 7.28 30.56
N THR A 19 6.86 8.28 30.72
CA THR A 19 6.44 9.15 29.61
C THR A 19 7.60 10.03 29.16
N THR A 20 7.82 10.16 27.84
CA THR A 20 8.84 11.05 27.29
C THR A 20 8.41 12.52 27.39
N ILE A 21 9.37 13.45 27.45
CA ILE A 21 9.07 14.89 27.40
C ILE A 21 8.28 15.27 26.16
N LEU A 22 8.56 14.61 25.02
CA LEU A 22 7.84 14.84 23.77
C LEU A 22 6.36 14.48 23.89
N ASP A 23 6.05 13.32 24.46
CA ASP A 23 4.66 12.86 24.62
C ASP A 23 3.93 13.69 25.70
N ALA A 24 4.62 14.04 26.78
CA ALA A 24 4.09 14.94 27.81
C ALA A 24 3.76 16.34 27.25
N ALA A 25 4.64 16.91 26.42
CA ALA A 25 4.37 18.19 25.75
C ALA A 25 3.17 18.10 24.81
N LYS A 26 3.06 16.98 24.05
CA LYS A 26 1.94 16.73 23.14
C LYS A 26 0.59 16.63 23.87
N SER A 27 0.53 16.02 25.06
CA SER A 27 -0.70 15.87 25.84
C SER A 27 -1.31 17.21 26.28
N VAL A 28 -0.49 18.26 26.43
CA VAL A 28 -0.94 19.61 26.77
C VAL A 28 -0.92 20.59 25.59
N GLY A 29 -0.85 20.08 24.36
CA GLY A 29 -0.93 20.86 23.13
C GLY A 29 0.34 21.63 22.77
N ILE A 30 1.50 21.32 23.37
CA ILE A 30 2.79 21.94 23.03
C ILE A 30 3.45 21.13 21.91
N HIS A 31 3.70 21.77 20.78
CA HIS A 31 4.34 21.16 19.62
C HIS A 31 5.85 21.28 19.68
N ILE A 32 6.54 20.13 19.73
CA ILE A 32 7.99 20.04 19.57
C ILE A 32 8.28 19.38 18.21
N PRO A 33 9.04 20.04 17.30
CA PRO A 33 9.32 19.47 15.99
C PRO A 33 10.17 18.20 16.10
N THR A 34 9.86 17.21 15.24
CA THR A 34 10.62 15.95 15.14
C THR A 34 10.88 15.61 13.69
N LEU A 35 12.00 14.94 13.41
CA LEU A 35 12.34 14.51 12.07
C LEU A 35 12.68 13.02 11.98
N CYS A 36 13.40 12.45 12.95
CA CYS A 36 13.64 11.01 13.00
C CYS A 36 12.58 10.26 13.82
N TYR A 37 12.05 10.88 14.88
CA TYR A 37 11.01 10.27 15.71
C TYR A 37 9.70 10.14 14.95
N MET A 38 9.09 8.97 15.03
CA MET A 38 7.74 8.69 14.53
C MET A 38 7.15 7.54 15.35
N LYS A 39 5.95 7.72 15.89
CA LYS A 39 5.21 6.68 16.60
C LYS A 39 3.84 6.51 15.98
N LEU A 40 3.48 5.26 15.65
CA LEU A 40 2.21 4.85 15.09
C LEU A 40 1.64 3.77 16.01
N GLU A 41 0.87 4.19 17.00
CA GLU A 41 0.44 3.32 18.11
C GLU A 41 -0.36 2.10 17.63
N ASP A 42 -1.33 2.33 16.76
CA ASP A 42 -2.19 1.27 16.22
C ASP A 42 -1.42 0.21 15.39
N LEU A 43 -0.19 0.51 14.97
CA LEU A 43 0.67 -0.41 14.23
C LEU A 43 1.81 -0.95 15.07
N HIS A 44 1.87 -0.62 16.35
CA HIS A 44 3.00 -0.91 17.23
C HIS A 44 4.36 -0.49 16.65
N TYR A 45 4.34 0.57 15.82
CA TYR A 45 5.53 1.12 15.20
C TYR A 45 6.07 2.27 16.02
N GLU A 46 7.33 2.17 16.40
CA GLU A 46 8.07 3.28 16.99
C GLU A 46 9.46 3.36 16.37
N ASN A 47 9.75 4.51 15.75
CA ASN A 47 11.08 4.86 15.27
C ASN A 47 11.66 5.98 16.14
N ASN A 48 12.57 5.63 17.00
CA ASN A 48 13.19 6.57 17.92
C ASN A 48 14.72 6.39 18.03
N PRO A 49 15.49 6.62 16.93
CA PRO A 49 16.95 6.54 16.98
C PRO A 49 17.60 7.68 17.79
N GLY A 50 16.88 8.78 18.04
CA GLY A 50 17.42 9.97 18.70
C GLY A 50 18.51 10.69 17.90
N ALA A 51 18.58 10.47 16.58
CA ALA A 51 19.70 10.90 15.73
C ALA A 51 19.64 12.37 15.31
N CYS A 52 18.46 12.87 14.89
CA CYS A 52 18.34 14.18 14.24
C CYS A 52 18.50 15.39 15.17
N ARG A 53 18.26 15.27 16.45
CA ARG A 53 18.36 16.35 17.47
C ARG A 53 17.47 17.58 17.23
N ILE A 54 16.51 17.53 16.33
CA ILE A 54 15.56 18.64 16.10
C ILE A 54 14.64 18.85 17.31
N CYS A 55 14.35 17.82 18.06
CA CYS A 55 13.46 17.85 19.23
C CYS A 55 14.11 18.33 20.54
N VAL A 56 15.28 18.96 20.50
CA VAL A 56 15.96 19.40 21.73
C VAL A 56 15.15 20.42 22.51
N VAL A 57 15.23 20.30 23.86
CA VAL A 57 14.59 21.18 24.83
C VAL A 57 15.59 21.55 25.94
N GLU A 58 15.32 22.62 26.65
CA GLU A 58 16.06 23.01 27.84
C GLU A 58 15.38 22.47 29.08
N ILE A 59 16.17 21.90 29.99
CA ILE A 59 15.71 21.44 31.31
C ILE A 59 16.43 22.26 32.36
N GLU A 60 15.68 22.87 33.26
CA GLU A 60 16.24 23.69 34.31
C GLU A 60 17.24 22.89 35.18
N GLY A 61 18.36 23.51 35.52
CA GLY A 61 19.45 22.84 36.22
C GLY A 61 20.36 21.96 35.36
N ARG A 62 20.06 21.71 34.06
CA ARG A 62 20.93 20.95 33.17
C ARG A 62 21.76 21.86 32.26
N ARG A 63 23.06 21.57 32.14
CA ARG A 63 23.97 22.30 31.25
C ARG A 63 23.66 22.08 29.79
N ASN A 64 23.31 20.84 29.39
CA ASN A 64 23.10 20.44 28.00
C ASN A 64 21.63 20.37 27.66
N LEU A 65 21.28 20.76 26.43
CA LEU A 65 19.94 20.51 25.85
C LEU A 65 19.68 19.01 25.75
N ALA A 66 18.44 18.61 26.05
CA ALA A 66 18.02 17.22 26.03
C ALA A 66 17.14 16.89 24.81
N PRO A 67 17.28 15.72 24.16
CA PRO A 67 16.36 15.28 23.11
C PRO A 67 15.04 14.82 23.74
N SER A 68 13.98 15.59 23.56
CA SER A 68 12.67 15.33 24.19
C SER A 68 12.07 13.97 23.81
N CYS A 69 12.37 13.44 22.63
CA CYS A 69 11.89 12.12 22.18
C CYS A 69 12.53 10.92 22.91
N LYS A 70 13.64 11.15 23.66
CA LYS A 70 14.38 10.11 24.41
C LYS A 70 14.35 10.31 25.91
N MET A 71 14.21 11.55 26.34
CA MET A 71 14.28 11.88 27.75
C MET A 71 12.92 11.63 28.40
N GLU A 72 12.91 10.75 29.38
CA GLU A 72 11.75 10.51 30.24
C GLU A 72 11.56 11.67 31.24
N CYS A 73 10.31 11.95 31.53
CA CYS A 73 9.92 12.90 32.54
C CYS A 73 10.32 12.41 33.95
N THR A 74 10.70 13.35 34.81
CA THR A 74 10.97 13.07 36.24
C THR A 74 10.19 14.06 37.09
N GLU A 75 9.93 13.66 38.34
CA GLU A 75 9.19 14.49 39.29
C GLU A 75 9.83 15.87 39.47
N GLY A 76 9.02 16.93 39.43
CA GLY A 76 9.45 18.31 39.59
C GLY A 76 10.28 18.89 38.44
N MET A 77 10.41 18.17 37.29
CA MET A 77 11.18 18.65 36.14
C MET A 77 10.57 19.93 35.57
N VAL A 78 11.40 20.93 35.25
CA VAL A 78 10.98 22.16 34.56
C VAL A 78 11.60 22.15 33.14
N VAL A 79 10.75 22.13 32.12
CA VAL A 79 11.15 22.06 30.72
C VAL A 79 10.74 23.35 30.00
N ARG A 80 11.65 23.85 29.14
CA ARG A 80 11.39 25.00 28.27
C ARG A 80 11.64 24.61 26.83
N THR A 81 10.64 24.79 25.98
CA THR A 81 10.66 24.27 24.59
C THR A 81 11.03 25.32 23.54
N HIS A 82 11.07 26.62 23.91
CA HIS A 82 11.21 27.73 22.95
C HIS A 82 12.15 28.87 23.43
N THR A 83 13.11 28.55 24.31
CA THR A 83 14.13 29.56 24.69
C THR A 83 15.01 29.95 23.48
N PRO A 84 15.63 31.14 23.48
CA PRO A 84 16.57 31.52 22.41
C PRO A 84 17.67 30.48 22.18
N ARG A 85 18.12 29.83 23.26
CA ARG A 85 19.12 28.75 23.19
C ARG A 85 18.59 27.54 22.47
N VAL A 86 17.37 27.09 22.76
CA VAL A 86 16.69 25.96 22.06
C VAL A 86 16.47 26.29 20.58
N MET A 87 15.95 27.49 20.29
CA MET A 87 15.68 27.92 18.91
C MET A 87 16.96 27.98 18.08
N ASN A 88 18.05 28.56 18.61
CA ASN A 88 19.34 28.61 17.93
C ASN A 88 19.93 27.20 17.70
N ALA A 89 19.81 26.30 18.68
CA ALA A 89 20.27 24.92 18.53
C ALA A 89 19.51 24.18 17.43
N ARG A 90 18.18 24.30 17.38
CA ARG A 90 17.36 23.70 16.32
C ARG A 90 17.69 24.24 14.93
N ARG A 91 17.91 25.56 14.81
CA ARG A 91 18.36 26.17 13.55
C ARG A 91 19.70 25.62 13.10
N THR A 92 20.69 25.59 13.99
CA THR A 92 22.01 25.04 13.70
C THR A 92 21.92 23.58 13.25
N VAL A 93 21.19 22.75 13.98
CA VAL A 93 21.00 21.33 13.61
C VAL A 93 20.33 21.20 12.24
N MET A 94 19.30 22.01 11.96
CA MET A 94 18.61 21.98 10.66
C MET A 94 19.53 22.41 9.53
N GLU A 95 20.31 23.47 9.70
CA GLU A 95 21.29 23.92 8.71
C GLU A 95 22.36 22.86 8.43
N LEU A 96 22.81 22.13 9.46
CA LEU A 96 23.74 21.00 9.29
C LEU A 96 23.10 19.85 8.49
N ILE A 97 21.82 19.53 8.72
CA ILE A 97 21.11 18.54 7.91
C ILE A 97 20.97 19.03 6.47
N LEU A 98 20.62 20.28 6.26
CA LEU A 98 20.46 20.87 4.93
C LEU A 98 21.80 21.00 4.18
N SER A 99 22.93 21.16 4.89
CA SER A 99 24.26 21.24 4.27
C SER A 99 24.71 19.94 3.60
N ASN A 100 24.06 18.83 3.94
CA ASN A 100 24.25 17.51 3.29
C ASN A 100 23.01 17.03 2.53
N HIS A 101 22.11 17.93 2.14
CA HIS A 101 20.89 17.60 1.41
C HIS A 101 20.79 18.42 0.12
N PRO A 102 20.44 17.82 -1.05
CA PRO A 102 20.35 18.54 -2.31
C PRO A 102 19.34 19.71 -2.25
N ALA A 103 19.75 20.88 -2.69
CA ALA A 103 18.90 22.08 -2.74
C ALA A 103 17.96 22.10 -3.96
N GLU A 104 17.42 20.93 -4.37
CA GLU A 104 16.61 20.74 -5.57
C GLU A 104 15.10 20.73 -5.26
N CYS A 105 14.64 21.55 -4.31
CA CYS A 105 13.26 21.48 -3.83
C CYS A 105 12.23 21.72 -4.94
N LEU A 106 12.47 22.62 -5.88
CA LEU A 106 11.51 22.96 -6.95
C LEU A 106 11.26 21.80 -7.93
N THR A 107 12.25 20.94 -8.14
CA THR A 107 12.16 19.76 -9.01
C THR A 107 11.87 18.48 -8.24
N CYS A 108 11.83 18.54 -6.92
CA CYS A 108 11.59 17.39 -6.06
C CYS A 108 10.11 17.00 -6.04
N SER A 109 9.78 15.72 -6.22
CA SER A 109 8.40 15.23 -6.21
C SER A 109 7.70 15.36 -4.84
N SER A 110 8.43 15.67 -3.77
CA SER A 110 7.88 15.98 -2.43
C SER A 110 7.80 17.48 -2.14
N ASN A 111 8.04 18.36 -3.14
CA ASN A 111 7.89 19.81 -2.95
C ASN A 111 6.50 20.16 -2.39
N GLY A 112 6.46 21.00 -1.36
CA GLY A 112 5.22 21.37 -0.66
C GLY A 112 4.69 20.30 0.35
N HIS A 113 5.24 19.08 0.36
CA HIS A 113 4.83 17.99 1.25
C HIS A 113 5.99 17.37 2.06
N CYS A 114 7.20 17.92 1.93
CA CYS A 114 8.41 17.47 2.58
C CYS A 114 8.46 17.94 4.05
N GLU A 115 8.65 17.02 5.00
CA GLU A 115 8.77 17.37 6.43
C GLU A 115 10.02 18.22 6.71
N LEU A 116 11.14 17.93 6.02
CA LEU A 116 12.37 18.71 6.14
C LEU A 116 12.16 20.16 5.68
N GLN A 117 11.53 20.35 4.52
CA GLN A 117 11.19 21.67 3.97
C GLN A 117 10.28 22.46 4.91
N LYS A 118 9.25 21.80 5.46
CA LYS A 118 8.33 22.42 6.42
C LYS A 118 9.06 22.91 7.67
N ILE A 119 9.89 22.05 8.31
CA ILE A 119 10.61 22.42 9.54
C ILE A 119 11.64 23.53 9.25
N ALA A 120 12.33 23.49 8.10
CA ALA A 120 13.26 24.55 7.70
C ALA A 120 12.55 25.91 7.53
N HIS A 121 11.36 25.89 6.93
CA HIS A 121 10.51 27.08 6.79
C HIS A 121 10.07 27.61 8.17
N ASP A 122 9.57 26.72 9.05
CA ASP A 122 9.06 27.06 10.39
C ASP A 122 10.19 27.63 11.31
N LEU A 123 11.43 27.18 11.11
CA LEU A 123 12.62 27.69 11.81
C LEU A 123 13.19 28.98 11.17
N GLY A 124 12.60 29.49 10.11
CA GLY A 124 13.01 30.72 9.44
C GLY A 124 14.37 30.63 8.76
N ILE A 125 14.77 29.46 8.28
CA ILE A 125 16.03 29.28 7.55
C ILE A 125 15.89 29.85 6.15
N ARG A 126 16.78 30.80 5.80
CA ARG A 126 16.85 31.46 4.49
C ARG A 126 18.19 31.23 3.80
N GLU A 127 19.20 30.93 4.56
CA GLU A 127 20.58 30.62 4.12
C GLU A 127 21.14 29.47 4.97
N ILE A 128 22.08 28.74 4.41
CA ILE A 128 22.81 27.67 5.09
C ILE A 128 24.22 28.19 5.39
N ARG A 129 24.49 28.46 6.66
CA ARG A 129 25.79 29.01 7.11
C ARG A 129 26.93 28.00 7.10
N TYR A 130 26.62 26.70 7.07
CA TYR A 130 27.59 25.62 7.14
C TYR A 130 27.76 24.98 5.77
N LYS A 131 29.00 24.83 5.36
CA LYS A 131 29.34 24.08 4.16
C LYS A 131 29.51 22.60 4.52
N GLY A 132 28.59 21.77 4.06
CA GLY A 132 28.66 20.32 4.20
C GLY A 132 29.31 19.65 2.99
N GLU A 133 29.37 18.34 3.03
CA GLU A 133 29.76 17.49 1.92
C GLU A 133 28.55 16.75 1.36
N MET A 134 28.36 16.80 0.04
CA MET A 134 27.27 16.12 -0.63
C MET A 134 27.65 14.67 -0.92
N SER A 135 26.86 13.76 -0.40
CA SER A 135 26.98 12.33 -0.76
C SER A 135 26.57 12.10 -2.20
N THR A 136 27.22 11.15 -2.87
CA THR A 136 26.89 10.76 -4.24
C THR A 136 26.57 9.28 -4.29
N PHE A 137 25.30 8.97 -4.51
CA PHE A 137 24.80 7.60 -4.66
C PHE A 137 24.13 7.41 -6.02
N THR A 138 24.26 6.23 -6.59
CA THR A 138 23.49 5.85 -7.77
C THR A 138 22.01 5.81 -7.45
N ILE A 139 21.18 6.37 -8.32
CA ILE A 139 19.73 6.35 -8.16
C ILE A 139 19.21 5.01 -8.66
N ASP A 140 18.69 4.21 -7.75
CA ASP A 140 18.01 2.96 -8.05
C ASP A 140 16.58 3.24 -8.56
N ARG A 141 16.28 2.77 -9.77
CA ARG A 141 14.98 2.93 -10.44
C ARG A 141 14.27 1.59 -10.62
N SER A 142 14.19 0.82 -9.55
CA SER A 142 13.47 -0.46 -9.52
C SER A 142 12.01 -0.33 -9.98
N PRO A 143 11.35 -1.42 -10.36
CA PRO A 143 10.04 -1.36 -11.05
C PRO A 143 8.95 -0.51 -10.35
N SER A 144 8.92 -0.50 -9.01
CA SER A 144 7.89 0.19 -8.23
C SER A 144 8.40 1.36 -7.39
N ILE A 145 9.66 1.28 -6.92
CA ILE A 145 10.22 2.21 -5.94
C ILE A 145 11.51 2.81 -6.50
N VAL A 146 11.62 4.12 -6.41
CA VAL A 146 12.86 4.85 -6.66
C VAL A 146 13.56 5.12 -5.33
N ARG A 147 14.82 4.75 -5.23
CA ARG A 147 15.68 5.00 -4.08
C ARG A 147 16.77 5.99 -4.49
N ASN A 148 16.70 7.20 -3.95
CA ASN A 148 17.68 8.27 -4.14
C ASN A 148 18.31 8.64 -2.79
N MET A 149 19.41 7.99 -2.45
CA MET A 149 20.05 8.17 -1.15
C MET A 149 20.79 9.49 -1.01
N ASN A 150 21.01 10.25 -2.08
CA ASN A 150 21.49 11.63 -1.99
C ASN A 150 20.56 12.52 -1.14
N LYS A 151 19.28 12.12 -1.01
CA LYS A 151 18.25 12.80 -0.20
C LYS A 151 18.08 12.19 1.20
N CYS A 152 18.84 11.16 1.55
CA CYS A 152 18.69 10.47 2.84
C CYS A 152 19.23 11.33 3.99
N ILE A 153 18.45 11.49 5.06
CA ILE A 153 18.82 12.21 6.27
C ILE A 153 19.06 11.27 7.47
N MET A 154 19.26 10.00 7.21
CA MET A 154 19.52 8.98 8.22
C MET A 154 18.52 8.92 9.37
N CYS A 155 17.25 9.22 9.09
CA CYS A 155 16.18 9.13 10.09
C CYS A 155 15.79 7.69 10.45
N ARG A 156 16.12 6.71 9.62
CA ARG A 156 15.89 5.25 9.77
C ARG A 156 14.41 4.83 9.86
N ARG A 157 13.45 5.72 9.61
CA ARG A 157 12.02 5.38 9.64
C ARG A 157 11.68 4.23 8.68
N CYS A 158 12.25 4.25 7.47
CA CYS A 158 12.02 3.21 6.45
C CYS A 158 12.62 1.86 6.85
N GLU A 159 13.77 1.86 7.52
CA GLU A 159 14.42 0.65 8.05
C GLU A 159 13.55 0.00 9.13
N THR A 160 13.08 0.75 10.12
CA THR A 160 12.17 0.24 11.15
C THR A 160 10.87 -0.29 10.54
N MET A 161 10.29 0.43 9.58
CA MET A 161 9.08 -0.03 8.88
C MET A 161 9.33 -1.34 8.13
N CYS A 162 10.44 -1.44 7.40
CA CYS A 162 10.78 -2.61 6.60
C CYS A 162 11.11 -3.84 7.45
N ASN A 163 11.86 -3.64 8.54
CA ASN A 163 12.43 -4.76 9.31
C ASN A 163 11.51 -5.19 10.47
N THR A 164 10.88 -4.23 11.16
CA THR A 164 10.08 -4.52 12.36
C THR A 164 8.61 -4.76 12.04
N ILE A 165 8.01 -3.92 11.19
CA ILE A 165 6.57 -3.99 10.91
C ILE A 165 6.28 -4.93 9.73
N GLN A 166 7.02 -4.75 8.63
CA GLN A 166 6.83 -5.57 7.44
C GLN A 166 7.67 -6.85 7.42
N THR A 167 8.69 -6.95 8.27
CA THR A 167 9.59 -8.11 8.38
C THR A 167 10.20 -8.59 7.06
N VAL A 168 10.35 -7.66 6.09
CA VAL A 168 10.91 -7.92 4.77
C VAL A 168 12.45 -7.92 4.79
N GLY A 169 13.06 -7.09 5.65
CA GLY A 169 14.50 -7.09 5.85
C GLY A 169 15.33 -6.54 4.68
N ALA A 170 14.72 -5.74 3.78
CA ALA A 170 15.41 -5.23 2.60
C ALA A 170 16.28 -3.99 2.87
N LEU A 171 16.00 -3.23 3.92
CA LEU A 171 16.64 -1.94 4.19
C LEU A 171 17.42 -1.96 5.50
N THR A 172 18.65 -1.44 5.46
CA THR A 172 19.49 -1.26 6.65
C THR A 172 20.35 -0.03 6.53
N ALA A 173 20.88 0.47 7.65
CA ALA A 173 21.87 1.53 7.65
C ALA A 173 23.20 1.01 7.10
N VAL A 174 23.77 1.71 6.13
CA VAL A 174 25.06 1.39 5.50
C VAL A 174 25.99 2.57 5.60
N ASN A 175 27.29 2.30 5.48
CA ASN A 175 28.36 3.28 5.50
C ASN A 175 28.42 4.12 6.81
N ARG A 176 29.20 5.21 6.81
CA ARG A 176 29.37 6.13 7.93
C ARG A 176 29.77 7.52 7.47
N GLY A 177 29.72 8.50 8.39
CA GLY A 177 30.04 9.88 8.07
C GLY A 177 29.03 10.46 7.07
N PHE A 178 29.48 11.28 6.14
CA PHE A 178 28.64 11.90 5.12
C PHE A 178 28.04 10.87 4.12
N ASN A 179 28.70 9.74 3.96
CA ASN A 179 28.20 8.65 3.09
C ASN A 179 27.21 7.70 3.79
N ALA A 180 26.84 7.97 5.03
CA ALA A 180 25.86 7.15 5.73
C ALA A 180 24.47 7.29 5.08
N ALA A 181 23.83 6.17 4.77
CA ALA A 181 22.49 6.13 4.20
C ALA A 181 21.73 4.88 4.67
N VAL A 182 20.42 4.85 4.46
CA VAL A 182 19.64 3.62 4.59
C VAL A 182 19.52 3.00 3.20
N SER A 183 20.10 1.84 3.00
CA SER A 183 20.19 1.16 1.71
C SER A 183 19.87 -0.33 1.84
N THR A 184 19.89 -1.03 0.74
CA THR A 184 19.92 -2.49 0.67
C THR A 184 21.32 -3.00 1.02
N ALA A 185 21.43 -4.27 1.37
CA ALA A 185 22.74 -4.90 1.60
C ALA A 185 23.63 -4.76 0.36
N PHE A 186 24.90 -4.38 0.57
CA PHE A 186 25.90 -4.14 -0.49
C PHE A 186 25.47 -3.08 -1.53
N GLU A 187 24.55 -2.18 -1.17
CA GLU A 187 24.02 -1.11 -2.02
C GLU A 187 23.40 -1.60 -3.34
N ARG A 188 22.97 -2.88 -3.39
CA ARG A 188 22.27 -3.44 -4.56
C ARG A 188 20.98 -2.69 -4.84
N ASP A 189 20.48 -2.81 -6.05
CA ASP A 189 19.15 -2.33 -6.39
C ASP A 189 18.07 -3.05 -5.58
N MET A 190 16.95 -2.38 -5.35
CA MET A 190 15.79 -2.97 -4.65
C MET A 190 15.30 -4.24 -5.35
N ALA A 191 15.45 -4.30 -6.68
CA ALA A 191 15.10 -5.48 -7.49
C ALA A 191 15.96 -6.70 -7.19
N GLY A 192 17.23 -6.50 -6.84
CA GLY A 192 18.18 -7.55 -6.44
C GLY A 192 18.20 -7.84 -4.93
N SER A 193 17.18 -7.39 -4.18
CA SER A 193 17.07 -7.57 -2.74
C SER A 193 15.79 -8.35 -2.38
N THR A 194 15.59 -8.59 -1.09
CA THR A 194 14.36 -9.21 -0.56
C THR A 194 13.12 -8.30 -0.60
N CYS A 195 13.16 -7.18 -1.33
CA CYS A 195 12.09 -6.20 -1.37
C CYS A 195 10.80 -6.77 -1.98
N SER A 196 9.70 -6.72 -1.23
CA SER A 196 8.36 -7.12 -1.69
C SER A 196 7.59 -6.00 -2.40
N TYR A 197 8.19 -4.83 -2.60
CA TYR A 197 7.58 -3.63 -3.19
C TYR A 197 6.32 -3.10 -2.49
N CYS A 198 6.06 -3.49 -1.25
CA CYS A 198 4.87 -3.08 -0.49
C CYS A 198 4.70 -1.55 -0.34
N GLY A 199 5.78 -0.76 -0.51
CA GLY A 199 5.74 0.70 -0.51
C GLY A 199 5.58 1.35 0.87
N GLN A 200 5.59 0.58 1.96
CA GLN A 200 5.40 1.14 3.31
C GLN A 200 6.61 1.98 3.77
N CYS A 201 7.82 1.68 3.29
CA CYS A 201 9.00 2.52 3.48
C CYS A 201 8.84 3.92 2.85
N VAL A 202 8.15 4.02 1.71
CA VAL A 202 7.83 5.30 1.05
C VAL A 202 6.87 6.12 1.90
N SER A 203 5.87 5.47 2.54
CA SER A 203 4.85 6.15 3.35
C SER A 203 5.41 6.85 4.60
N VAL A 204 6.55 6.41 5.11
CA VAL A 204 7.21 6.96 6.31
C VAL A 204 8.45 7.81 6.00
N CYS A 205 8.89 7.89 4.74
CA CYS A 205 10.04 8.70 4.36
C CYS A 205 9.72 10.21 4.43
N PRO A 206 10.43 11.01 5.25
CA PRO A 206 10.12 12.42 5.42
C PRO A 206 10.66 13.33 4.31
N VAL A 207 11.54 12.82 3.41
CA VAL A 207 12.36 13.66 2.52
C VAL A 207 12.42 13.18 1.05
N ASN A 208 11.62 12.24 0.63
CA ASN A 208 11.66 11.71 -0.74
C ASN A 208 12.96 10.96 -1.14
N ALA A 209 13.72 10.46 -0.16
CA ALA A 209 14.82 9.52 -0.46
C ALA A 209 14.28 8.18 -1.00
N LEU A 210 13.06 7.84 -0.61
CA LEU A 210 12.26 6.76 -1.17
C LEU A 210 10.97 7.34 -1.75
N SER A 211 10.66 7.01 -2.99
CA SER A 211 9.45 7.44 -3.68
C SER A 211 8.91 6.33 -4.58
N GLY A 212 7.63 6.44 -4.97
CA GLY A 212 7.10 5.57 -6.03
C GLY A 212 7.71 5.94 -7.38
N ARG A 213 7.97 4.94 -8.23
CA ARG A 213 8.40 5.18 -9.61
C ARG A 213 7.32 5.97 -10.34
N ASN A 214 7.74 7.03 -11.03
CA ASN A 214 6.84 7.85 -11.83
C ASN A 214 6.64 7.22 -13.22
N THR A 215 5.39 6.99 -13.62
CA THR A 215 4.99 6.47 -14.93
C THR A 215 3.99 7.42 -15.63
N GLN A 216 3.93 8.69 -15.24
CA GLN A 216 3.01 9.66 -15.83
C GLN A 216 3.35 9.94 -17.31
N GLN A 217 4.65 10.11 -17.64
CA GLN A 217 5.03 10.46 -19.02
C GLN A 217 4.65 9.37 -20.02
N PRO A 218 4.95 8.06 -19.81
CA PRO A 218 4.47 7.02 -20.71
C PRO A 218 2.94 6.99 -20.89
N VAL A 219 2.17 7.32 -19.84
CA VAL A 219 0.70 7.43 -19.94
C VAL A 219 0.31 8.61 -20.81
N LEU A 220 0.95 9.78 -20.65
CA LEU A 220 0.69 10.95 -21.48
C LEU A 220 1.07 10.69 -22.94
N ASP A 221 2.17 9.99 -23.18
CA ASP A 221 2.60 9.63 -24.54
C ASP A 221 1.57 8.69 -25.18
N ALA A 222 1.02 7.74 -24.43
CA ALA A 222 -0.03 6.84 -24.92
C ALA A 222 -1.34 7.60 -25.22
N LEU A 223 -1.75 8.54 -24.35
CA LEU A 223 -2.93 9.38 -24.57
C LEU A 223 -2.79 10.33 -25.77
N ALA A 224 -1.55 10.67 -26.15
CA ALA A 224 -1.26 11.53 -27.30
C ALA A 224 -1.16 10.74 -28.62
N ASP A 225 -1.07 9.42 -28.58
CA ASP A 225 -0.95 8.57 -29.78
C ASP A 225 -2.35 8.26 -30.37
N PRO A 226 -2.74 8.84 -31.51
CA PRO A 226 -4.06 8.64 -32.09
C PRO A 226 -4.27 7.22 -32.65
N THR A 227 -3.24 6.39 -32.69
CA THR A 227 -3.33 4.99 -33.13
C THR A 227 -3.68 4.03 -31.99
N LYS A 228 -3.73 4.52 -30.75
CA LYS A 228 -4.01 3.74 -29.56
C LYS A 228 -5.38 4.06 -28.99
N ILE A 229 -6.01 3.03 -28.44
CA ILE A 229 -7.21 3.15 -27.61
C ILE A 229 -6.73 2.99 -26.15
N VAL A 230 -6.85 4.04 -25.37
CA VAL A 230 -6.32 4.07 -24.00
C VAL A 230 -7.44 3.87 -22.99
N ILE A 231 -7.34 2.79 -22.23
CA ILE A 231 -8.33 2.35 -21.26
C ILE A 231 -7.82 2.61 -19.84
N ALA A 232 -8.63 3.26 -19.00
CA ALA A 232 -8.40 3.36 -17.57
C ALA A 232 -9.19 2.29 -16.81
N GLN A 233 -8.55 1.64 -15.81
CA GLN A 233 -9.22 0.85 -14.78
C GLN A 233 -8.88 1.39 -13.39
N THR A 234 -9.88 1.58 -12.52
CA THR A 234 -9.69 2.21 -11.21
C THR A 234 -10.00 1.25 -10.07
N ALA A 235 -9.06 1.08 -9.13
CA ALA A 235 -9.26 0.22 -7.96
C ALA A 235 -10.21 0.86 -6.92
N PRO A 236 -10.95 0.04 -6.13
CA PRO A 236 -11.98 0.52 -5.21
C PRO A 236 -11.46 1.51 -4.16
N ALA A 237 -10.25 1.31 -3.64
CA ALA A 237 -9.69 2.18 -2.61
C ALA A 237 -9.27 3.57 -3.12
N VAL A 238 -9.13 3.79 -4.43
CA VAL A 238 -8.74 5.09 -5.01
C VAL A 238 -9.80 6.15 -4.75
N ARG A 239 -11.07 5.81 -4.94
CA ARG A 239 -12.22 6.71 -4.79
C ARG A 239 -12.40 7.29 -3.40
N THR A 240 -11.89 6.59 -2.36
CA THR A 240 -11.98 7.04 -0.95
C THR A 240 -10.84 7.96 -0.52
N ALA A 241 -9.83 8.13 -1.36
CA ALA A 241 -8.58 8.80 -0.99
C ALA A 241 -8.17 9.94 -1.93
N LEU A 242 -8.49 9.85 -3.23
CA LEU A 242 -8.12 10.84 -4.25
C LEU A 242 -8.57 12.26 -3.88
N GLY A 243 -9.78 12.40 -3.37
CA GLY A 243 -10.36 13.69 -3.01
C GLY A 243 -9.54 14.47 -1.99
N ARG A 244 -8.74 13.80 -1.15
CA ARG A 244 -7.89 14.47 -0.17
C ARG A 244 -6.86 15.42 -0.81
N ASP A 245 -6.38 15.11 -1.99
CA ASP A 245 -5.46 15.98 -2.73
C ASP A 245 -6.14 17.25 -3.27
N PHE A 246 -7.48 17.31 -3.22
CA PHE A 246 -8.33 18.40 -3.65
C PHE A 246 -9.15 19.03 -2.51
N GLY A 247 -8.77 18.76 -1.25
CA GLY A 247 -9.36 19.39 -0.06
C GLY A 247 -10.52 18.63 0.57
N TYR A 248 -10.91 17.47 0.05
CA TYR A 248 -11.96 16.65 0.67
C TYR A 248 -11.49 15.92 1.92
N GLU A 249 -12.42 15.68 2.83
CA GLU A 249 -12.17 14.87 4.02
C GLU A 249 -11.83 13.41 3.66
N PRO A 250 -10.97 12.74 4.46
CA PRO A 250 -10.69 11.32 4.25
C PRO A 250 -11.96 10.46 4.25
N GLY A 251 -12.08 9.57 3.27
CA GLY A 251 -13.25 8.70 3.13
C GLY A 251 -14.42 9.35 2.39
N THR A 252 -14.25 10.55 1.82
CA THR A 252 -15.21 11.09 0.85
C THR A 252 -15.09 10.31 -0.45
N LEU A 253 -16.19 9.75 -0.92
CA LEU A 253 -16.28 9.08 -2.21
C LEU A 253 -16.31 10.13 -3.33
N VAL A 254 -15.36 10.03 -4.26
CA VAL A 254 -15.24 10.93 -5.41
C VAL A 254 -15.27 10.17 -6.73
N THR A 255 -16.02 9.06 -6.77
CA THR A 255 -16.09 8.13 -7.92
C THR A 255 -16.45 8.85 -9.20
N GLY A 256 -17.56 9.58 -9.22
CA GLY A 256 -18.03 10.27 -10.43
C GLY A 256 -17.08 11.36 -10.90
N LYS A 257 -16.56 12.19 -9.99
CA LYS A 257 -15.55 13.20 -10.31
C LYS A 257 -14.24 12.58 -10.83
N MET A 258 -13.84 11.43 -10.30
CA MET A 258 -12.67 10.69 -10.78
C MET A 258 -12.88 10.22 -12.23
N VAL A 259 -14.04 9.67 -12.55
CA VAL A 259 -14.38 9.24 -13.91
C VAL A 259 -14.36 10.44 -14.87
N SER A 260 -14.99 11.56 -14.51
CA SER A 260 -14.99 12.78 -15.31
C SER A 260 -13.57 13.35 -15.52
N ALA A 261 -12.72 13.31 -14.49
CA ALA A 261 -11.33 13.73 -14.61
C ALA A 261 -10.54 12.87 -15.60
N LEU A 262 -10.73 11.54 -15.54
CA LEU A 262 -10.08 10.62 -16.48
C LEU A 262 -10.51 10.84 -17.92
N ARG A 263 -11.81 11.11 -18.17
CA ARG A 263 -12.29 11.46 -19.50
C ARG A 263 -11.69 12.77 -19.99
N GLN A 264 -11.59 13.80 -19.12
CA GLN A 264 -10.93 15.05 -19.50
C GLN A 264 -9.44 14.92 -19.74
N LEU A 265 -8.77 13.93 -19.12
CA LEU A 265 -7.38 13.58 -19.39
C LEU A 265 -7.19 12.91 -20.76
N GLY A 266 -8.27 12.47 -21.43
CA GLY A 266 -8.23 11.89 -22.74
C GLY A 266 -8.30 10.36 -22.80
N PHE A 267 -8.68 9.69 -21.73
CA PHE A 267 -8.94 8.24 -21.77
C PHE A 267 -10.18 7.95 -22.61
N ASP A 268 -10.06 7.02 -23.55
CA ASP A 268 -11.16 6.60 -24.45
C ASP A 268 -12.24 5.86 -23.68
N TYR A 269 -11.83 4.98 -22.76
CA TYR A 269 -12.73 4.23 -21.88
C TYR A 269 -12.25 4.31 -20.44
N VAL A 270 -13.22 4.41 -19.53
CA VAL A 270 -12.98 4.44 -18.08
C VAL A 270 -13.82 3.37 -17.42
N PHE A 271 -13.17 2.35 -16.90
CA PHE A 271 -13.80 1.20 -16.26
C PHE A 271 -13.47 1.08 -14.79
N ASP A 272 -14.25 0.27 -14.09
CA ASP A 272 -14.04 -0.07 -12.69
C ASP A 272 -13.32 -1.41 -12.58
N THR A 273 -12.18 -1.45 -11.88
CA THR A 273 -11.50 -2.71 -11.55
C THR A 273 -12.39 -3.62 -10.68
N ASP A 274 -13.43 -3.05 -10.05
CA ASP A 274 -14.40 -3.81 -9.25
C ASP A 274 -15.13 -4.88 -10.08
N PHE A 275 -15.33 -4.66 -11.38
CA PHE A 275 -15.80 -5.70 -12.30
C PHE A 275 -14.89 -6.94 -12.29
N ALA A 276 -13.57 -6.71 -12.39
CA ALA A 276 -12.62 -7.82 -12.35
C ALA A 276 -12.44 -8.38 -10.94
N ALA A 277 -12.78 -7.63 -9.90
CA ALA A 277 -12.84 -8.18 -8.55
C ALA A 277 -14.02 -9.16 -8.40
N ASP A 278 -15.19 -8.88 -8.98
CA ASP A 278 -16.29 -9.86 -9.08
C ASP A 278 -15.84 -11.11 -9.84
N LEU A 279 -15.11 -10.93 -10.97
CA LEU A 279 -14.55 -12.03 -11.74
C LEU A 279 -13.53 -12.86 -10.91
N THR A 280 -12.68 -12.18 -10.14
CA THR A 280 -11.74 -12.85 -9.24
C THR A 280 -12.45 -13.72 -8.20
N ILE A 281 -13.57 -13.25 -7.65
CA ILE A 281 -14.38 -14.05 -6.70
C ILE A 281 -14.98 -15.29 -7.37
N MET A 282 -15.39 -15.20 -8.62
CA MET A 282 -15.88 -16.39 -9.33
C MET A 282 -14.78 -17.46 -9.48
N GLU A 283 -13.56 -17.06 -9.80
CA GLU A 283 -12.42 -17.99 -9.95
C GLU A 283 -11.90 -18.45 -8.57
N GLU A 284 -11.52 -17.51 -7.69
CA GLU A 284 -10.91 -17.84 -6.38
C GLU A 284 -11.91 -18.52 -5.43
N GLY A 285 -13.17 -18.10 -5.46
CA GLY A 285 -14.25 -18.76 -4.69
C GLY A 285 -14.51 -20.19 -5.16
N THR A 286 -14.50 -20.42 -6.49
CA THR A 286 -14.62 -21.77 -7.06
C THR A 286 -13.40 -22.61 -6.71
N GLU A 287 -12.18 -22.07 -6.85
CA GLU A 287 -10.95 -22.75 -6.44
C GLU A 287 -10.98 -23.14 -4.95
N LEU A 288 -11.45 -22.24 -4.07
CA LEU A 288 -11.62 -22.55 -2.63
C LEU A 288 -12.56 -23.70 -2.41
N LEU A 289 -13.72 -23.74 -3.09
CA LEU A 289 -14.69 -24.82 -2.95
C LEU A 289 -14.13 -26.16 -3.46
N LEU A 290 -13.41 -26.16 -4.57
CA LEU A 290 -12.77 -27.35 -5.12
C LEU A 290 -11.71 -27.89 -4.16
N ARG A 291 -10.81 -27.05 -3.66
CA ARG A 291 -9.77 -27.44 -2.68
C ARG A 291 -10.39 -27.93 -1.37
N LEU A 292 -11.39 -27.22 -0.85
CA LEU A 292 -12.08 -27.61 0.39
C LEU A 292 -12.80 -28.94 0.22
N GLY A 293 -13.49 -29.16 -0.90
CA GLY A 293 -14.16 -30.42 -1.21
C GLY A 293 -13.19 -31.59 -1.27
N SER A 294 -12.06 -31.48 -1.96
CA SER A 294 -11.00 -32.49 -2.02
C SER A 294 -10.42 -32.78 -0.63
N TYR A 295 -10.14 -31.73 0.16
CA TYR A 295 -9.63 -31.87 1.53
C TYR A 295 -10.61 -32.62 2.45
N LEU A 296 -11.89 -32.26 2.42
CA LEU A 296 -12.93 -32.92 3.23
C LEU A 296 -13.16 -34.38 2.81
N ASN A 297 -12.90 -34.71 1.54
CA ASN A 297 -12.93 -36.09 1.03
C ASN A 297 -11.64 -36.89 1.34
N GLY A 298 -10.68 -36.29 2.06
CA GLY A 298 -9.47 -36.97 2.55
C GLY A 298 -8.28 -36.92 1.59
N ASP A 299 -8.32 -36.08 0.53
CA ASP A 299 -7.18 -35.86 -0.34
C ASP A 299 -6.09 -35.07 0.42
N LYS A 300 -4.95 -35.75 0.65
CA LYS A 300 -3.81 -35.18 1.39
C LYS A 300 -2.85 -34.36 0.51
N GLU A 301 -2.99 -34.44 -0.81
CA GLU A 301 -2.13 -33.70 -1.74
C GLU A 301 -2.61 -32.26 -1.94
N VAL A 302 -3.91 -32.00 -1.72
CA VAL A 302 -4.46 -30.66 -1.83
C VAL A 302 -3.91 -29.73 -0.75
N LYS A 303 -3.50 -28.54 -1.13
CA LYS A 303 -2.91 -27.56 -0.20
C LYS A 303 -3.98 -26.67 0.43
N ILE A 304 -4.16 -26.86 1.74
CA ILE A 304 -5.01 -26.03 2.61
C ILE A 304 -4.11 -25.47 3.73
N PRO A 305 -4.28 -24.20 4.15
CA PRO A 305 -5.27 -23.22 3.70
C PRO A 305 -5.00 -22.70 2.30
N LEU A 306 -6.06 -22.35 1.55
CA LEU A 306 -5.94 -21.49 0.38
C LEU A 306 -5.60 -20.06 0.85
N MET A 307 -4.56 -19.46 0.29
CA MET A 307 -4.17 -18.07 0.59
C MET A 307 -4.50 -17.16 -0.59
N THR A 308 -5.16 -16.03 -0.34
CA THR A 308 -5.52 -15.07 -1.40
C THR A 308 -4.27 -14.53 -2.10
N SER A 309 -4.36 -14.22 -3.39
CA SER A 309 -3.23 -13.80 -4.24
C SER A 309 -3.37 -12.43 -4.88
N CYS A 310 -4.43 -11.68 -4.60
CA CYS A 310 -4.69 -10.38 -5.21
C CYS A 310 -3.69 -9.27 -4.81
N CYS A 311 -2.91 -9.48 -3.73
CA CYS A 311 -1.92 -8.52 -3.22
C CYS A 311 -0.50 -8.86 -3.69
N PRO A 312 0.08 -8.16 -4.70
CA PRO A 312 1.40 -8.49 -5.25
C PRO A 312 2.56 -8.30 -4.26
N GLY A 313 2.41 -7.43 -3.27
CA GLY A 313 3.40 -7.30 -2.19
C GLY A 313 3.43 -8.52 -1.28
N TRP A 314 2.29 -9.17 -1.07
CA TRP A 314 2.16 -10.43 -0.37
C TRP A 314 2.72 -11.61 -1.19
N VAL A 315 2.30 -11.72 -2.44
CA VAL A 315 2.80 -12.76 -3.36
C VAL A 315 4.33 -12.71 -3.44
N SER A 316 4.90 -11.51 -3.68
CA SER A 316 6.35 -11.32 -3.72
C SER A 316 7.04 -11.69 -2.39
N PHE A 317 6.38 -11.47 -1.26
CA PHE A 317 6.89 -11.88 0.05
C PHE A 317 6.93 -13.41 0.20
N VAL A 318 5.88 -14.13 -0.25
CA VAL A 318 5.87 -15.60 -0.26
C VAL A 318 6.97 -16.15 -1.18
N GLU A 319 7.05 -15.66 -2.41
CA GLU A 319 8.04 -16.09 -3.40
C GLU A 319 9.49 -15.96 -2.91
N GLN A 320 9.76 -14.97 -2.02
CA GLN A 320 11.11 -14.70 -1.52
C GLN A 320 11.41 -15.36 -0.18
N HIS A 321 10.45 -15.35 0.75
CA HIS A 321 10.70 -15.78 2.12
C HIS A 321 10.18 -17.19 2.42
N PHE A 322 9.13 -17.64 1.69
CA PHE A 322 8.44 -18.91 1.90
C PHE A 322 8.12 -19.62 0.57
N PRO A 323 9.08 -19.78 -0.35
CA PRO A 323 8.79 -20.34 -1.67
C PRO A 323 8.23 -21.75 -1.64
N GLU A 324 8.48 -22.51 -0.56
CA GLU A 324 7.90 -23.84 -0.32
C GLU A 324 6.38 -23.83 -0.11
N LEU A 325 5.79 -22.65 0.17
CA LEU A 325 4.35 -22.49 0.41
C LEU A 325 3.60 -21.84 -0.77
N ARG A 326 4.24 -21.72 -1.94
CA ARG A 326 3.62 -21.11 -3.13
C ARG A 326 2.34 -21.79 -3.57
N ASP A 327 2.26 -23.12 -3.43
CA ASP A 327 1.10 -23.92 -3.81
C ASP A 327 -0.13 -23.68 -2.92
N HIS A 328 0.05 -22.99 -1.79
CA HIS A 328 -1.05 -22.50 -0.97
C HIS A 328 -1.68 -21.20 -1.50
N LEU A 329 -0.98 -20.45 -2.36
CA LEU A 329 -1.56 -19.27 -2.98
C LEU A 329 -2.66 -19.68 -3.96
N SER A 330 -3.71 -18.87 -4.05
CA SER A 330 -4.69 -18.98 -5.12
C SER A 330 -4.00 -18.77 -6.47
N THR A 331 -4.35 -19.58 -7.46
CA THR A 331 -3.82 -19.44 -8.81
C THR A 331 -4.50 -18.32 -9.59
N ALA A 332 -5.61 -17.78 -9.07
CA ALA A 332 -6.32 -16.65 -9.68
C ALA A 332 -5.43 -15.41 -9.77
N LYS A 333 -5.38 -14.79 -10.95
CA LYS A 333 -4.73 -13.49 -11.14
C LYS A 333 -5.41 -12.43 -10.27
N SER A 334 -4.69 -11.35 -9.96
CA SER A 334 -5.32 -10.22 -9.29
C SER A 334 -6.36 -9.53 -10.17
N PRO A 335 -7.35 -8.80 -9.60
CA PRO A 335 -8.32 -8.03 -10.38
C PRO A 335 -7.69 -7.12 -11.42
N GLN A 336 -6.53 -6.50 -11.13
CA GLN A 336 -5.79 -5.70 -12.09
C GLN A 336 -5.43 -6.50 -13.34
N GLN A 337 -4.89 -7.69 -13.18
CA GLN A 337 -4.43 -8.52 -14.29
C GLN A 337 -5.58 -9.24 -14.99
N MET A 338 -6.60 -9.65 -14.24
CA MET A 338 -7.82 -10.20 -14.86
C MET A 338 -8.51 -9.16 -15.75
N PHE A 339 -8.62 -7.91 -15.27
CA PHE A 339 -9.17 -6.82 -16.08
C PHE A 339 -8.37 -6.64 -17.36
N GLY A 340 -7.04 -6.54 -17.25
CA GLY A 340 -6.17 -6.36 -18.41
C GLY A 340 -6.29 -7.50 -19.43
N ALA A 341 -6.30 -8.74 -18.95
CA ALA A 341 -6.46 -9.92 -19.79
C ALA A 341 -7.80 -9.90 -20.54
N ILE A 342 -8.91 -9.57 -19.88
CA ILE A 342 -10.25 -9.49 -20.49
C ILE A 342 -10.37 -8.28 -21.41
N ALA A 343 -9.81 -7.13 -21.05
CA ALA A 343 -9.80 -5.94 -21.91
C ALA A 343 -9.06 -6.22 -23.23
N LYS A 344 -7.89 -6.84 -23.15
CA LYS A 344 -7.05 -7.15 -24.32
C LYS A 344 -7.40 -8.46 -25.06
N SER A 345 -8.46 -9.16 -24.65
CA SER A 345 -9.00 -10.32 -25.36
C SER A 345 -10.47 -10.07 -25.72
N TYR A 346 -11.39 -10.32 -24.81
CA TYR A 346 -12.83 -10.20 -25.02
C TYR A 346 -13.26 -8.81 -25.52
N PHE A 347 -12.79 -7.74 -24.86
CA PHE A 347 -13.20 -6.39 -25.24
C PHE A 347 -12.53 -5.94 -26.54
N ALA A 348 -11.27 -6.33 -26.79
CA ALA A 348 -10.60 -6.10 -28.06
C ALA A 348 -11.34 -6.76 -29.23
N GLU A 349 -11.77 -8.04 -29.06
CA GLU A 349 -12.59 -8.75 -30.04
C GLU A 349 -13.92 -8.02 -30.32
N LYS A 350 -14.59 -7.50 -29.26
CA LYS A 350 -15.84 -6.72 -29.42
C LYS A 350 -15.66 -5.41 -30.16
N LEU A 351 -14.49 -4.75 -29.97
CA LEU A 351 -14.15 -3.54 -30.70
C LEU A 351 -13.62 -3.80 -32.10
N GLY A 352 -13.25 -5.04 -32.43
CA GLY A 352 -12.64 -5.40 -33.69
C GLY A 352 -11.23 -4.84 -33.90
N VAL A 353 -10.45 -4.73 -32.79
CA VAL A 353 -9.09 -4.19 -32.80
C VAL A 353 -8.08 -5.21 -32.29
N ASP A 354 -6.83 -5.03 -32.70
CA ASP A 354 -5.75 -5.88 -32.19
C ASP A 354 -5.43 -5.57 -30.71
N ARG A 355 -5.07 -6.61 -29.96
CA ARG A 355 -4.59 -6.51 -28.57
C ARG A 355 -3.53 -5.42 -28.37
N LYS A 356 -2.59 -5.27 -29.31
CA LYS A 356 -1.48 -4.28 -29.27
C LYS A 356 -1.93 -2.84 -29.42
N ASP A 357 -3.13 -2.59 -29.93
CA ASP A 357 -3.67 -1.25 -30.14
C ASP A 357 -4.44 -0.75 -28.92
N LEU A 358 -4.74 -1.65 -27.98
CA LEU A 358 -5.26 -1.30 -26.66
C LEU A 358 -4.13 -1.07 -25.66
N VAL A 359 -4.16 0.09 -24.99
CA VAL A 359 -3.27 0.43 -23.88
C VAL A 359 -4.09 0.44 -22.59
N VAL A 360 -3.81 -0.48 -21.69
CA VAL A 360 -4.50 -0.57 -20.39
C VAL A 360 -3.68 0.13 -19.32
N VAL A 361 -4.25 1.17 -18.72
CA VAL A 361 -3.66 1.93 -17.62
C VAL A 361 -4.43 1.63 -16.34
N SER A 362 -3.77 1.02 -15.36
CA SER A 362 -4.37 0.77 -14.06
C SER A 362 -4.11 1.92 -13.08
N ILE A 363 -5.14 2.33 -12.34
CA ILE A 363 -5.07 3.37 -11.32
C ILE A 363 -5.26 2.72 -9.96
N MET A 364 -4.16 2.61 -9.19
CA MET A 364 -4.08 1.71 -8.05
C MET A 364 -3.67 2.45 -6.75
N PRO A 365 -4.10 1.99 -5.57
CA PRO A 365 -3.63 2.53 -4.30
C PRO A 365 -2.22 2.06 -3.94
N CYS A 366 -1.61 1.21 -4.75
CA CYS A 366 -0.50 0.32 -4.45
C CYS A 366 0.73 0.63 -5.32
N LEU A 367 1.94 0.51 -4.76
CA LEU A 367 3.18 0.58 -5.54
C LEU A 367 3.56 -0.77 -6.15
N ALA A 368 3.28 -1.88 -5.45
CA ALA A 368 3.60 -3.22 -5.94
C ALA A 368 2.84 -3.59 -7.23
N LYS A 369 1.72 -2.92 -7.52
CA LYS A 369 0.97 -3.13 -8.77
C LYS A 369 1.75 -2.71 -10.03
N LYS A 370 2.71 -1.78 -9.91
CA LYS A 370 3.65 -1.47 -11.01
C LYS A 370 4.59 -2.65 -11.29
N TYR A 371 5.10 -3.27 -10.23
CA TYR A 371 5.91 -4.49 -10.35
C TYR A 371 5.09 -5.64 -10.91
N GLU A 372 3.87 -5.85 -10.42
CA GLU A 372 2.99 -6.89 -10.94
C GLU A 372 2.73 -6.71 -12.45
N ALA A 373 2.44 -5.49 -12.91
CA ALA A 373 2.24 -5.20 -14.33
C ALA A 373 3.49 -5.45 -15.19
N SER A 374 4.69 -5.48 -14.62
CA SER A 374 5.94 -5.73 -15.32
C SER A 374 6.36 -7.21 -15.34
N ARG A 375 5.60 -8.10 -14.71
CA ARG A 375 5.94 -9.53 -14.65
C ARG A 375 5.66 -10.20 -16.01
N PRO A 376 6.60 -10.98 -16.57
CA PRO A 376 6.48 -11.53 -17.91
C PRO A 376 5.33 -12.51 -18.09
N GLU A 377 4.92 -13.23 -17.05
CA GLU A 377 3.78 -14.17 -17.08
C GLU A 377 2.42 -13.48 -17.27
N PHE A 378 2.36 -12.17 -17.13
CA PHE A 378 1.17 -11.35 -17.42
C PHE A 378 1.27 -10.69 -18.80
N SER A 379 1.79 -11.41 -19.78
CA SER A 379 1.89 -10.96 -21.16
C SER A 379 1.56 -12.09 -22.14
N VAL A 380 1.09 -11.71 -23.31
CA VAL A 380 0.87 -12.62 -24.44
C VAL A 380 1.76 -12.14 -25.58
N GLU A 381 2.69 -12.98 -26.02
CA GLU A 381 3.66 -12.65 -27.08
C GLU A 381 4.43 -11.33 -26.83
N GLY A 382 4.77 -11.08 -25.56
CA GLY A 382 5.47 -9.86 -25.14
C GLY A 382 4.60 -8.61 -24.99
N ASN A 383 3.29 -8.68 -25.31
CA ASN A 383 2.35 -7.60 -25.06
C ASN A 383 1.70 -7.78 -23.67
N PRO A 384 1.93 -6.88 -22.70
CA PRO A 384 1.44 -7.05 -21.34
C PRO A 384 -0.09 -6.94 -21.24
N ASP A 385 -0.69 -7.60 -20.25
CA ASP A 385 -2.11 -7.45 -19.93
C ASP A 385 -2.41 -6.03 -19.46
N VAL A 386 -1.50 -5.43 -18.68
CA VAL A 386 -1.57 -4.04 -18.20
C VAL A 386 -0.29 -3.32 -18.60
N ASP A 387 -0.41 -2.28 -19.44
CA ASP A 387 0.76 -1.57 -19.99
C ASP A 387 1.39 -0.65 -18.94
N TYR A 388 0.55 0.11 -18.24
CA TYR A 388 1.01 1.06 -17.23
C TYR A 388 0.17 0.96 -15.95
N SER A 389 0.83 1.18 -14.83
CA SER A 389 0.16 1.35 -13.54
C SER A 389 0.55 2.69 -12.94
N ILE A 390 -0.41 3.53 -12.61
CA ILE A 390 -0.22 4.76 -11.85
C ILE A 390 -0.91 4.64 -10.50
N TYR A 391 -0.32 5.28 -9.48
CA TYR A 391 -0.94 5.26 -8.16
C TYR A 391 -1.75 6.55 -7.89
N THR A 392 -2.62 6.53 -6.89
CA THR A 392 -3.57 7.61 -6.58
C THR A 392 -2.94 9.00 -6.58
N ARG A 393 -1.76 9.17 -5.96
CA ARG A 393 -1.04 10.46 -5.95
C ARG A 393 -0.48 10.85 -7.32
N GLU A 394 -0.21 9.89 -8.22
CA GLU A 394 0.16 10.19 -9.61
C GLU A 394 -1.04 10.73 -10.37
N LEU A 395 -2.22 10.09 -10.23
CA LEU A 395 -3.45 10.60 -10.84
C LEU A 395 -3.77 12.02 -10.37
N ALA A 396 -3.68 12.28 -9.04
CA ALA A 396 -3.89 13.63 -8.53
C ALA A 396 -2.93 14.67 -9.15
N ARG A 397 -1.68 14.27 -9.42
CA ARG A 397 -0.70 15.14 -10.10
C ARG A 397 -1.04 15.36 -11.58
N LEU A 398 -1.49 14.31 -12.28
CA LEU A 398 -1.93 14.44 -13.68
C LEU A 398 -3.12 15.39 -13.81
N ILE A 399 -4.10 15.28 -12.93
CA ILE A 399 -5.27 16.18 -12.89
C ILE A 399 -4.83 17.64 -12.69
N ARG A 400 -3.90 17.90 -11.75
CA ARG A 400 -3.33 19.24 -11.55
C ARG A 400 -2.49 19.70 -12.73
N TYR A 401 -1.70 18.81 -13.33
CA TYR A 401 -0.88 19.13 -14.51
C TYR A 401 -1.72 19.53 -15.71
N ALA A 402 -2.86 18.87 -15.90
CA ALA A 402 -3.84 19.19 -16.91
C ALA A 402 -4.69 20.44 -16.58
N ASN A 403 -4.46 21.06 -15.42
CA ASN A 403 -5.23 22.23 -14.92
C ASN A 403 -6.74 21.96 -14.85
N ILE A 404 -7.14 20.73 -14.51
CA ILE A 404 -8.53 20.34 -14.34
C ILE A 404 -9.00 20.77 -12.94
N ASP A 405 -10.06 21.57 -12.88
CA ASP A 405 -10.70 21.92 -11.62
C ASP A 405 -11.56 20.75 -11.13
N PHE A 406 -10.93 19.89 -10.32
CA PHE A 406 -11.53 18.65 -9.83
C PHE A 406 -12.81 18.90 -9.03
N ASN A 407 -12.90 20.03 -8.32
CA ASN A 407 -14.03 20.31 -7.45
C ASN A 407 -15.29 20.70 -8.25
N GLU A 408 -15.11 21.31 -9.42
CA GLU A 408 -16.20 21.74 -10.29
C GLU A 408 -16.65 20.66 -11.30
N LEU A 409 -15.96 19.50 -11.33
CA LEU A 409 -16.35 18.41 -12.25
C LEU A 409 -17.74 17.88 -11.92
N PRO A 410 -18.58 17.59 -12.93
CA PRO A 410 -19.79 16.79 -12.75
C PRO A 410 -19.42 15.34 -12.43
N ASP A 411 -20.32 14.60 -11.80
CA ASP A 411 -20.17 13.18 -11.65
C ASP A 411 -20.37 12.45 -12.98
N GLY A 412 -19.37 11.63 -13.37
CA GLY A 412 -19.41 10.76 -14.54
C GLY A 412 -19.71 9.31 -14.13
N GLU A 413 -20.06 8.49 -15.11
CA GLU A 413 -20.30 7.06 -14.96
C GLU A 413 -19.23 6.25 -15.68
N PHE A 414 -18.94 5.05 -15.17
CA PHE A 414 -18.07 4.08 -15.83
C PHE A 414 -18.69 3.58 -17.15
N ASP A 415 -17.84 3.20 -18.09
CA ASP A 415 -18.26 2.60 -19.35
C ASP A 415 -18.72 1.14 -19.15
N ARG A 416 -19.55 0.66 -20.06
CA ARG A 416 -20.05 -0.72 -20.09
C ARG A 416 -19.44 -1.50 -21.28
N PRO A 417 -19.30 -2.84 -21.14
CA PRO A 417 -19.83 -3.73 -20.09
C PRO A 417 -18.88 -3.92 -18.89
N LEU A 418 -17.61 -3.50 -18.94
CA LEU A 418 -16.58 -3.81 -17.94
C LEU A 418 -16.56 -2.84 -16.74
N GLY A 419 -17.52 -1.96 -16.59
CA GLY A 419 -17.61 -0.99 -15.50
C GLY A 419 -18.70 -1.30 -14.48
N GLU A 420 -19.53 -2.31 -14.69
CA GLU A 420 -20.57 -2.70 -13.74
C GLU A 420 -20.03 -3.66 -12.69
N SER A 421 -20.36 -3.41 -11.43
CA SER A 421 -19.80 -4.13 -10.30
C SER A 421 -20.80 -4.30 -9.15
N THR A 422 -20.57 -5.28 -8.30
CA THR A 422 -21.38 -5.51 -7.10
C THR A 422 -20.78 -4.85 -5.86
N GLY A 423 -21.51 -4.86 -4.74
CA GLY A 423 -20.97 -4.42 -3.46
C GLY A 423 -19.83 -5.30 -2.94
N ALA A 424 -19.83 -6.61 -3.30
CA ALA A 424 -18.78 -7.54 -2.93
C ALA A 424 -17.39 -7.09 -3.43
N SER A 425 -17.30 -6.57 -4.64
CA SER A 425 -16.05 -6.10 -5.24
C SER A 425 -15.55 -4.79 -4.64
N VAL A 426 -16.44 -3.91 -4.22
CA VAL A 426 -16.08 -2.63 -3.59
C VAL A 426 -15.27 -2.83 -2.32
N ILE A 427 -15.64 -3.81 -1.49
CA ILE A 427 -14.98 -4.07 -0.20
C ILE A 427 -13.58 -4.68 -0.33
N PHE A 428 -13.12 -5.07 -1.51
CA PHE A 428 -11.73 -5.50 -1.78
C PHE A 428 -10.69 -4.47 -1.33
N GLY A 429 -11.09 -3.21 -1.22
CA GLY A 429 -10.22 -2.14 -0.74
C GLY A 429 -9.84 -2.26 0.74
N THR A 430 -10.56 -3.05 1.54
CA THR A 430 -10.37 -3.22 2.99
C THR A 430 -9.80 -4.59 3.33
N THR A 431 -9.12 -4.70 4.48
CA THR A 431 -8.68 -5.99 5.01
C THR A 431 -9.90 -6.80 5.48
N GLY A 432 -9.99 -8.04 5.09
CA GLY A 432 -11.13 -8.93 5.29
C GLY A 432 -12.17 -8.87 4.16
N GLY A 433 -12.06 -7.87 3.26
CA GLY A 433 -13.05 -7.65 2.21
C GLY A 433 -13.01 -8.67 1.09
N VAL A 434 -11.83 -9.17 0.71
CA VAL A 434 -11.72 -10.20 -0.33
C VAL A 434 -12.34 -11.51 0.14
N ILE A 435 -11.99 -11.93 1.36
CA ILE A 435 -12.52 -13.19 1.89
C ILE A 435 -14.01 -13.07 2.27
N GLU A 436 -14.48 -11.87 2.66
CA GLU A 436 -15.92 -11.63 2.86
C GLU A 436 -16.66 -11.78 1.53
N ALA A 437 -16.18 -11.17 0.45
CA ALA A 437 -16.76 -11.31 -0.88
C ALA A 437 -16.76 -12.77 -1.37
N ALA A 438 -15.65 -13.50 -1.12
CA ALA A 438 -15.56 -14.93 -1.44
C ALA A 438 -16.57 -15.75 -0.65
N CYS A 439 -16.75 -15.49 0.66
CA CYS A 439 -17.72 -16.20 1.48
C CYS A 439 -19.17 -15.96 1.02
N ARG A 440 -19.53 -14.73 0.63
CA ARG A 440 -20.85 -14.41 0.09
C ARG A 440 -21.21 -15.29 -1.11
N THR A 441 -20.29 -15.45 -2.05
CA THR A 441 -20.49 -16.24 -3.26
C THR A 441 -20.34 -17.74 -3.00
N ALA A 442 -19.27 -18.16 -2.32
CA ALA A 442 -19.00 -19.57 -2.05
C ALA A 442 -20.09 -20.23 -1.21
N TYR A 443 -20.66 -19.51 -0.23
CA TYR A 443 -21.77 -20.03 0.57
C TYR A 443 -22.96 -20.45 -0.32
N GLU A 444 -23.42 -19.59 -1.22
CA GLU A 444 -24.56 -19.88 -2.10
C GLU A 444 -24.24 -20.92 -3.16
N LEU A 445 -23.03 -20.90 -3.73
CA LEU A 445 -22.61 -21.92 -4.66
C LEU A 445 -22.52 -23.32 -4.04
N TYR A 446 -22.08 -23.41 -2.77
CA TYR A 446 -21.97 -24.66 -2.04
C TYR A 446 -23.31 -25.16 -1.50
N THR A 447 -24.06 -24.29 -0.82
CA THR A 447 -25.29 -24.71 -0.11
C THR A 447 -26.52 -24.73 -1.01
N LYS A 448 -26.49 -24.06 -2.17
CA LYS A 448 -27.64 -23.80 -3.05
C LYS A 448 -28.78 -23.08 -2.35
N LYS A 449 -28.48 -22.33 -1.28
CA LYS A 449 -29.43 -21.54 -0.49
C LYS A 449 -29.01 -20.07 -0.53
N ASN A 450 -29.99 -19.18 -0.59
CA ASN A 450 -29.73 -17.74 -0.45
C ASN A 450 -29.12 -17.43 0.92
N LEU A 451 -28.20 -16.48 0.92
CA LEU A 451 -27.58 -15.94 2.11
C LEU A 451 -28.49 -14.84 2.70
N ASP A 452 -29.12 -15.11 3.84
CA ASP A 452 -30.05 -14.17 4.48
C ASP A 452 -29.36 -12.91 5.00
N LYS A 453 -28.15 -13.05 5.56
CA LYS A 453 -27.30 -11.94 6.03
C LYS A 453 -26.03 -11.88 5.20
N VAL A 454 -25.92 -10.85 4.35
CA VAL A 454 -24.80 -10.67 3.43
C VAL A 454 -23.53 -10.17 4.14
N ASP A 455 -23.68 -9.47 5.26
CA ASP A 455 -22.57 -8.88 6.01
C ASP A 455 -21.99 -9.87 7.03
N PHE A 456 -20.71 -10.22 6.85
CA PHE A 456 -19.93 -11.01 7.81
C PHE A 456 -19.12 -10.07 8.69
N GLU A 457 -19.75 -9.49 9.71
CA GLU A 457 -19.11 -8.50 10.60
C GLU A 457 -17.86 -9.05 11.30
N GLU A 458 -17.83 -10.36 11.58
CA GLU A 458 -16.70 -11.07 12.18
C GLU A 458 -15.44 -11.08 11.29
N LEU A 459 -15.58 -10.83 9.98
CA LEU A 459 -14.47 -10.69 9.04
C LEU A 459 -13.97 -9.25 8.92
N ARG A 460 -14.74 -8.28 9.44
CA ARG A 460 -14.45 -6.85 9.37
C ARG A 460 -13.60 -6.39 10.55
N GLY A 461 -12.87 -5.30 10.40
CA GLY A 461 -12.04 -4.70 11.46
C GLY A 461 -10.67 -4.30 10.96
N LEU A 462 -9.89 -3.64 11.82
CA LEU A 462 -8.53 -3.17 11.54
C LEU A 462 -7.48 -3.75 12.50
N GLU A 463 -7.81 -4.79 13.24
CA GLU A 463 -6.85 -5.56 14.04
C GLU A 463 -5.90 -6.30 13.10
N GLY A 464 -4.62 -6.32 13.45
CA GLY A 464 -3.55 -6.85 12.59
C GLY A 464 -3.72 -8.31 12.17
N ILE A 465 -4.29 -9.14 13.06
CA ILE A 465 -4.66 -10.55 12.82
C ILE A 465 -6.06 -10.76 13.37
N ARG A 466 -6.93 -11.35 12.57
CA ARG A 466 -8.28 -11.76 12.95
C ARG A 466 -8.53 -13.19 12.51
N SER A 467 -9.50 -13.84 13.14
CA SER A 467 -10.00 -15.15 12.73
C SER A 467 -11.50 -15.24 12.92
N ALA A 468 -12.16 -15.92 11.99
CA ALA A 468 -13.58 -16.20 12.05
C ALA A 468 -13.86 -17.66 11.66
N THR A 469 -15.05 -18.15 12.03
CA THR A 469 -15.56 -19.42 11.55
C THR A 469 -16.93 -19.17 10.94
N ILE A 470 -17.06 -19.46 9.66
CA ILE A 470 -18.31 -19.30 8.91
C ILE A 470 -18.91 -20.67 8.71
N ASP A 471 -20.15 -20.85 9.13
CA ASP A 471 -20.85 -22.12 8.94
C ASP A 471 -21.49 -22.21 7.55
N PHE A 472 -20.98 -23.12 6.73
CA PHE A 472 -21.53 -23.43 5.41
C PHE A 472 -22.54 -24.58 5.53
N ASN A 473 -23.66 -24.29 6.17
CA ASN A 473 -24.78 -25.23 6.36
C ASN A 473 -24.33 -26.54 7.05
N GLY A 474 -23.67 -26.44 8.20
CA GLY A 474 -23.13 -27.55 8.98
C GLY A 474 -21.66 -27.87 8.72
N THR A 475 -21.02 -27.18 7.76
CA THR A 475 -19.58 -27.29 7.49
C THR A 475 -18.87 -26.02 7.99
N PRO A 476 -18.14 -26.07 9.12
CA PRO A 476 -17.46 -24.90 9.67
C PRO A 476 -16.19 -24.58 8.86
N VAL A 477 -16.18 -23.47 8.15
CA VAL A 477 -15.02 -22.96 7.41
C VAL A 477 -14.28 -21.95 8.27
N LYS A 478 -13.04 -22.29 8.66
CA LYS A 478 -12.18 -21.43 9.49
C LYS A 478 -11.32 -20.51 8.61
N ILE A 479 -11.36 -19.23 8.89
CA ILE A 479 -10.74 -18.18 8.11
C ILE A 479 -9.75 -17.40 8.96
N GLY A 480 -8.54 -17.18 8.42
CA GLY A 480 -7.53 -16.28 8.97
C GLY A 480 -7.45 -15.00 8.14
N ILE A 481 -7.24 -13.86 8.76
CA ILE A 481 -7.09 -12.57 8.09
C ILE A 481 -5.89 -11.86 8.69
N ALA A 482 -4.98 -11.37 7.84
CA ALA A 482 -3.85 -10.56 8.29
C ALA A 482 -3.64 -9.36 7.39
N HIS A 483 -3.29 -8.22 7.99
CA HIS A 483 -2.75 -7.08 7.27
C HIS A 483 -1.41 -6.62 7.87
N GLY A 484 -0.50 -6.18 6.96
CA GLY A 484 0.91 -6.00 7.29
C GLY A 484 1.67 -7.32 7.23
N LEU A 485 2.83 -7.32 6.55
CA LEU A 485 3.58 -8.55 6.28
C LEU A 485 4.15 -9.20 7.55
N GLY A 486 4.43 -8.43 8.60
CA GLY A 486 4.84 -8.99 9.90
C GLY A 486 3.75 -9.81 10.58
N ASN A 487 2.48 -9.40 10.42
CA ASN A 487 1.34 -10.18 10.90
C ASN A 487 1.09 -11.40 9.99
N ALA A 488 1.23 -11.21 8.67
CA ALA A 488 1.15 -12.31 7.72
C ALA A 488 2.19 -13.40 8.00
N ARG A 489 3.43 -13.01 8.35
CA ARG A 489 4.50 -13.95 8.74
C ARG A 489 4.07 -14.88 9.85
N LYS A 490 3.36 -14.39 10.86
CA LYS A 490 2.91 -15.21 11.98
C LYS A 490 1.95 -16.31 11.52
N LEU A 491 0.98 -15.98 10.65
CA LEU A 491 0.04 -16.97 10.11
C LEU A 491 0.71 -17.97 9.16
N ILE A 492 1.62 -17.51 8.30
CA ILE A 492 2.30 -18.39 7.35
C ILE A 492 3.30 -19.32 8.03
N GLU A 493 3.90 -18.92 9.15
CA GLU A 493 4.73 -19.79 9.98
C GLU A 493 3.91 -20.91 10.62
N GLU A 494 2.64 -20.66 11.01
CA GLU A 494 1.72 -21.73 11.43
C GLU A 494 1.45 -22.73 10.29
N VAL A 495 1.27 -22.24 9.05
CA VAL A 495 1.08 -23.10 7.86
C VAL A 495 2.33 -23.94 7.62
N LYS A 496 3.51 -23.33 7.62
CA LYS A 496 4.80 -24.02 7.43
C LYS A 496 5.05 -25.09 8.46
N ASN A 497 4.68 -24.83 9.71
CA ASN A 497 4.88 -25.78 10.83
C ASN A 497 3.76 -26.84 10.93
N GLY A 498 2.77 -26.81 10.04
CA GLY A 498 1.63 -27.74 10.06
C GLY A 498 0.67 -27.55 11.25
N THR A 499 0.70 -26.39 11.89
CA THR A 499 -0.14 -26.05 13.06
C THR A 499 -1.32 -25.15 12.71
N SER A 500 -1.42 -24.70 11.45
CA SER A 500 -2.52 -23.88 10.98
C SER A 500 -3.84 -24.62 11.07
N ARG A 501 -4.86 -23.93 11.57
CA ARG A 501 -6.24 -24.43 11.69
C ARG A 501 -7.19 -23.85 10.64
N TYR A 502 -6.68 -23.03 9.72
CA TYR A 502 -7.48 -22.31 8.75
C TYR A 502 -7.69 -23.11 7.46
N HIS A 503 -8.83 -22.89 6.81
CA HIS A 503 -9.13 -23.41 5.48
C HIS A 503 -8.82 -22.36 4.41
N ALA A 504 -8.97 -21.08 4.75
CA ALA A 504 -8.58 -19.97 3.90
C ALA A 504 -7.89 -18.87 4.72
N ILE A 505 -6.95 -18.14 4.11
CA ILE A 505 -6.27 -17.01 4.73
C ILE A 505 -6.25 -15.84 3.73
N GLU A 506 -6.79 -14.69 4.16
CA GLU A 506 -6.57 -13.43 3.44
C GLU A 506 -5.34 -12.72 3.97
N VAL A 507 -4.48 -12.24 3.07
CA VAL A 507 -3.34 -11.40 3.42
C VAL A 507 -3.29 -10.13 2.59
N MET A 508 -3.24 -8.99 3.29
CA MET A 508 -2.96 -7.68 2.71
C MET A 508 -1.62 -7.15 3.22
N ALA A 509 -0.69 -6.80 2.33
CA ALA A 509 0.63 -6.29 2.72
C ALA A 509 0.60 -4.93 3.43
N CYS A 510 -0.45 -4.15 3.21
CA CYS A 510 -0.58 -2.79 3.74
C CYS A 510 -1.47 -2.74 4.99
N PRO A 511 -1.23 -1.81 5.93
CA PRO A 511 -2.11 -1.59 7.07
C PRO A 511 -3.54 -1.24 6.65
N GLY A 512 -4.51 -2.00 7.17
CA GLY A 512 -5.93 -1.83 6.85
C GLY A 512 -6.34 -2.32 5.45
N GLY A 513 -5.41 -2.87 4.66
CA GLY A 513 -5.64 -3.27 3.27
C GLY A 513 -5.24 -2.19 2.27
N CYS A 514 -5.84 -2.20 1.07
CA CYS A 514 -5.52 -1.28 -0.03
C CYS A 514 -5.81 0.19 0.30
N ILE A 515 -6.72 0.48 1.23
CA ILE A 515 -6.98 1.83 1.75
C ILE A 515 -5.74 2.47 2.42
N GLY A 516 -4.80 1.65 2.94
CA GLY A 516 -3.50 2.05 3.49
C GLY A 516 -2.33 1.86 2.52
N GLY A 517 -2.61 1.66 1.24
CA GLY A 517 -1.60 1.39 0.22
C GLY A 517 -0.53 2.47 0.08
N GLY A 518 0.70 2.07 -0.27
CA GLY A 518 1.84 2.97 -0.43
C GLY A 518 1.68 4.03 -1.54
N GLY A 519 0.71 3.86 -2.45
CA GLY A 519 0.34 4.82 -3.50
C GLY A 519 -0.72 5.84 -3.09
N GLN A 520 -1.39 5.64 -1.96
CA GLN A 520 -2.43 6.55 -1.44
C GLN A 520 -1.84 7.85 -0.87
N PRO A 521 -2.62 8.93 -0.76
CA PRO A 521 -2.28 10.08 0.08
C PRO A 521 -1.94 9.61 1.50
N PHE A 522 -0.78 10.05 2.00
CA PHE A 522 -0.20 9.50 3.24
C PHE A 522 -1.10 9.71 4.45
N HIS A 523 -1.50 8.63 5.08
CA HIS A 523 -2.24 8.67 6.34
C HIS A 523 -1.35 8.98 7.56
N ARG A 524 -0.02 8.83 7.41
CA ARG A 524 1.00 9.10 8.45
C ARG A 524 0.66 8.45 9.80
N GLY A 525 0.20 7.19 9.74
CA GLY A 525 -0.16 6.39 10.90
C GLY A 525 -1.45 6.76 11.62
N ARG A 526 -2.22 7.71 11.11
CA ARG A 526 -3.54 8.04 11.65
C ARG A 526 -4.54 6.98 11.19
N MET A 527 -4.77 5.99 12.03
CA MET A 527 -5.72 4.90 11.74
C MET A 527 -7.15 5.41 11.56
N GLU A 528 -7.50 6.54 12.16
CA GLU A 528 -8.79 7.19 11.91
C GLU A 528 -9.02 7.49 10.42
N VAL A 529 -7.97 7.86 9.68
CA VAL A 529 -8.03 8.03 8.22
C VAL A 529 -8.40 6.72 7.53
N LEU A 530 -7.83 5.61 7.97
CA LEU A 530 -8.13 4.29 7.41
C LEU A 530 -9.54 3.83 7.78
N ARG A 531 -9.98 4.07 9.04
CA ARG A 531 -11.37 3.77 9.46
C ARG A 531 -12.39 4.51 8.60
N ARG A 532 -12.18 5.80 8.32
CA ARG A 532 -13.06 6.60 7.45
C ARG A 532 -13.09 6.07 6.01
N ARG A 533 -11.92 5.70 5.46
CA ARG A 533 -11.83 5.09 4.12
C ARG A 533 -12.55 3.74 4.06
N ALA A 534 -12.35 2.87 5.06
CA ALA A 534 -13.04 1.59 5.16
C ALA A 534 -14.55 1.76 5.28
N ALA A 535 -15.01 2.64 6.19
CA ALA A 535 -16.43 2.94 6.37
C ALA A 535 -17.10 3.45 5.07
N ALA A 536 -16.35 4.20 4.24
CA ALA A 536 -16.85 4.65 2.95
C ALA A 536 -17.09 3.49 1.98
N LEU A 537 -16.17 2.51 1.90
CA LEU A 537 -16.34 1.34 1.04
C LEU A 537 -17.47 0.43 1.52
N TYR A 538 -17.59 0.19 2.82
CA TYR A 538 -18.72 -0.58 3.36
C TYR A 538 -20.07 0.11 3.13
N ARG A 539 -20.11 1.44 3.20
CA ARG A 539 -21.32 2.22 2.87
C ARG A 539 -21.65 2.15 1.38
N GLU A 540 -20.65 2.18 0.50
CA GLU A 540 -20.85 2.01 -0.93
C GLU A 540 -21.35 0.59 -1.24
N ASP A 541 -20.78 -0.46 -0.64
CA ASP A 541 -21.28 -1.84 -0.73
C ASP A 541 -22.75 -1.93 -0.32
N ALA A 542 -23.10 -1.37 0.84
CA ALA A 542 -24.47 -1.41 1.35
C ALA A 542 -25.50 -0.71 0.43
N ASN A 543 -25.06 0.27 -0.34
CA ASN A 543 -25.90 1.03 -1.27
C ASN A 543 -25.99 0.40 -2.67
N LYS A 544 -25.16 -0.59 -3.00
CA LYS A 544 -25.23 -1.28 -4.30
C LYS A 544 -26.46 -2.21 -4.36
N PRO A 545 -27.18 -2.25 -5.49
CA PRO A 545 -28.34 -3.13 -5.66
C PRO A 545 -27.96 -4.61 -5.66
N LEU A 546 -26.78 -4.94 -6.18
CA LEU A 546 -26.22 -6.29 -6.17
C LEU A 546 -25.02 -6.32 -5.21
N ARG A 547 -25.00 -7.30 -4.32
CA ARG A 547 -23.98 -7.38 -3.26
C ARG A 547 -23.18 -8.68 -3.28
N LYS A 548 -23.39 -9.53 -4.26
CA LYS A 548 -22.70 -10.81 -4.43
C LYS A 548 -22.18 -10.91 -5.86
N SER A 549 -20.94 -11.34 -6.04
CA SER A 549 -20.24 -11.31 -7.33
C SER A 549 -20.91 -12.18 -8.39
N HIS A 550 -21.45 -13.34 -8.02
CA HIS A 550 -22.14 -14.24 -8.94
C HIS A 550 -23.50 -13.70 -9.46
N GLU A 551 -24.05 -12.66 -8.82
CA GLU A 551 -25.27 -11.99 -9.29
C GLU A 551 -25.00 -10.92 -10.35
N ASN A 552 -23.72 -10.58 -10.65
CA ASN A 552 -23.38 -9.58 -11.64
C ASN A 552 -23.74 -10.10 -13.06
N PRO A 553 -24.72 -9.49 -13.76
CA PRO A 553 -25.18 -9.98 -15.05
C PRO A 553 -24.11 -9.90 -16.14
N TYR A 554 -23.18 -8.96 -16.05
CA TYR A 554 -22.08 -8.85 -17.02
C TYR A 554 -21.00 -9.92 -16.80
N ILE A 555 -20.78 -10.36 -15.56
CA ILE A 555 -19.92 -11.52 -15.26
C ILE A 555 -20.58 -12.80 -15.79
N GLN A 556 -21.89 -12.98 -15.56
CA GLN A 556 -22.64 -14.13 -16.10
C GLN A 556 -22.57 -14.16 -17.65
N ALA A 557 -22.79 -13.01 -18.31
CA ALA A 557 -22.66 -12.89 -19.76
C ALA A 557 -21.24 -13.19 -20.24
N LEU A 558 -20.21 -12.71 -19.54
CA LEU A 558 -18.81 -12.99 -19.91
C LEU A 558 -18.48 -14.49 -19.87
N TYR A 559 -19.00 -15.23 -18.86
CA TYR A 559 -18.85 -16.69 -18.85
C TYR A 559 -19.63 -17.36 -19.96
N ALA A 560 -20.89 -16.98 -20.15
CA ALA A 560 -21.75 -17.58 -21.19
C ALA A 560 -21.20 -17.37 -22.62
N ASP A 561 -20.72 -16.15 -22.90
CA ASP A 561 -20.31 -15.75 -24.24
C ASP A 561 -18.84 -16.11 -24.55
N TYR A 562 -17.97 -16.15 -23.53
CA TYR A 562 -16.54 -16.16 -23.80
C TYR A 562 -15.73 -17.14 -22.93
N LEU A 563 -15.87 -17.14 -21.62
CA LEU A 563 -15.01 -17.91 -20.72
C LEU A 563 -15.43 -19.36 -20.52
N GLY A 564 -16.72 -19.66 -20.67
CA GLY A 564 -17.33 -20.96 -20.38
C GLY A 564 -17.76 -21.05 -18.91
N GLU A 565 -16.98 -21.72 -18.09
CA GLU A 565 -17.27 -21.92 -16.66
C GLU A 565 -16.10 -21.46 -15.78
N PRO A 566 -16.33 -21.08 -14.51
CA PRO A 566 -15.25 -20.75 -13.57
C PRO A 566 -14.27 -21.90 -13.42
N CYS A 567 -12.97 -21.59 -13.39
CA CYS A 567 -11.86 -22.56 -13.42
C CYS A 567 -11.85 -23.49 -14.65
N GLY A 568 -12.69 -23.24 -15.67
CA GLY A 568 -12.71 -23.97 -16.92
C GLY A 568 -11.46 -23.69 -17.79
N PRO A 569 -11.24 -24.44 -18.87
CA PRO A 569 -9.97 -24.37 -19.64
C PRO A 569 -9.63 -22.97 -20.17
N ARG A 570 -10.63 -22.22 -20.67
CA ARG A 570 -10.41 -20.86 -21.22
C ARG A 570 -10.24 -19.85 -20.09
N ALA A 571 -11.04 -19.94 -19.04
CA ALA A 571 -10.92 -19.12 -17.83
C ALA A 571 -9.54 -19.35 -17.20
N HIS A 572 -9.12 -20.58 -17.04
CA HIS A 572 -7.81 -20.92 -16.48
C HIS A 572 -6.66 -20.33 -17.30
N LYS A 573 -6.71 -20.42 -18.62
CA LYS A 573 -5.67 -19.87 -19.51
C LYS A 573 -5.54 -18.34 -19.39
N LEU A 574 -6.65 -17.62 -19.22
CA LEU A 574 -6.68 -16.16 -19.22
C LEU A 574 -6.53 -15.56 -17.81
N LEU A 575 -7.12 -16.21 -16.81
CA LEU A 575 -7.35 -15.63 -15.49
C LEU A 575 -6.50 -16.26 -14.37
N HIS A 576 -5.77 -17.35 -14.66
CA HIS A 576 -4.90 -17.99 -13.67
C HIS A 576 -3.42 -17.78 -13.99
N THR A 577 -2.58 -18.02 -13.00
CA THR A 577 -1.13 -17.85 -13.07
C THR A 577 -0.41 -18.86 -12.17
N HIS A 578 0.89 -18.84 -12.20
CA HIS A 578 1.77 -19.62 -11.32
C HIS A 578 2.82 -18.71 -10.68
N TYR A 579 3.48 -19.20 -9.63
CA TYR A 579 4.41 -18.42 -8.83
C TYR A 579 5.80 -19.05 -8.84
N PHE A 580 6.84 -18.21 -8.71
CA PHE A 580 8.23 -18.61 -8.86
C PHE A 580 8.98 -18.64 -7.53
N ASP A 581 10.03 -19.46 -7.43
CA ASP A 581 11.02 -19.33 -6.38
C ASP A 581 11.97 -18.18 -6.72
N ARG A 582 11.84 -17.07 -5.99
CA ARG A 582 12.66 -15.88 -6.22
C ARG A 582 13.93 -15.84 -5.37
N LYS A 583 14.15 -16.78 -4.45
CA LYS A 583 15.43 -16.96 -3.77
C LYS A 583 16.53 -17.31 -4.77
N GLU A 584 16.23 -18.17 -5.74
CA GLU A 584 17.17 -18.53 -6.80
C GLU A 584 17.49 -17.36 -7.73
N ALA A 585 16.48 -16.58 -8.11
CA ALA A 585 16.68 -15.39 -8.95
C ALA A 585 17.62 -14.36 -8.28
N ILE A 586 17.51 -14.17 -6.96
CA ILE A 586 18.43 -13.32 -6.21
C ILE A 586 19.86 -13.89 -6.25
N ASN A 587 20.02 -15.22 -6.23
CA ASN A 587 21.31 -15.89 -6.31
C ASN A 587 21.91 -15.86 -7.72
N MET A 588 21.10 -15.97 -8.78
CA MET A 588 21.56 -15.87 -10.19
C MET A 588 22.11 -14.47 -10.50
N PHE A 589 21.43 -13.41 -10.07
CA PHE A 589 21.95 -12.03 -10.20
C PHE A 589 23.25 -11.79 -9.40
N THR A 590 23.58 -12.65 -8.42
CA THR A 590 24.85 -12.57 -7.70
C THR A 590 26.01 -13.24 -8.43
N GLN A 591 25.75 -14.20 -9.30
CA GLN A 591 26.78 -14.89 -10.10
C GLN A 591 27.17 -14.09 -11.34
N GLU A 592 26.22 -13.52 -12.06
CA GLU A 592 26.49 -12.72 -13.27
C GLU A 592 27.30 -11.44 -12.98
N ASN A 593 27.22 -10.86 -11.77
CA ASN A 593 28.00 -9.69 -11.37
C ASN A 593 29.38 -10.02 -10.75
N GLN A 594 29.76 -11.29 -10.64
CA GLN A 594 31.11 -11.71 -10.22
C GLN A 594 32.01 -12.06 -11.39
N GLU A 595 31.45 -12.17 -12.61
CA GLU A 595 32.18 -12.50 -13.84
C GLU A 595 32.34 -11.31 -14.81
N GLY A 596 31.93 -10.08 -14.42
CA GLY A 596 32.01 -8.86 -15.22
C GLY A 596 32.97 -7.82 -14.68
#